data_6a97a3a70b81bb58b23c4cd895f03cd3
#
_entry.id   6a97a3a70b81bb58b23c4cd895f03cd3
#
_cell.length_a   1.000
_cell.length_b   1.000
_cell.length_c   1.000
_cell.angle_alpha   90.00
_cell.angle_beta   90.00
_cell.angle_gamma   90.00
#
_symmetry.space_group_name_H-M   'P 1'
#
loop_
_entity.id
_entity.type
_entity.pdbx_description
1 polymer ?
#
loop_
_entity_poly.entity_id
_entity_poly.type
_entity_poly.pdbx_seq_one_letter_code
_entity_poly.pdbx_strand_id
1 'polypeptide(L)'
;MDNILRRGSLEMTAAMLISGTIGWFVLVSGQPVLDVVFWRCVFGAATLLLICGLFGFLRPGLLSRTTFLLAVLSGVAIVGNWVLLFASYSRASIAIGTAVYNVQPFMLVGLAALFLGEKISVQKLSWLGLAFLGMLAIVSAHGEQGVGGDQYLLGIALALGAALLYAFAALIIKRLTGTPPHLIALIQVCTGVLLLAPWANWSALPQTSTAWASLLTLGIVHTGVMYVLLYGAIQKLPTALTGALSFIYPIAAILVDWLAFGHRLGLLQWIGVAAILLAAAGMQQGWGSATRKTVTS
;
A
#
# COMPACT_ATOMS: atom_id res chain seq x y z
N MET A 1 -18.04 18.25 -16.63
CA MET A 1 -17.40 18.00 -15.31
C MET A 1 -17.79 16.63 -14.77
N ASP A 2 -19.04 16.25 -14.82
CA ASP A 2 -19.53 14.98 -14.25
C ASP A 2 -18.91 13.71 -14.83
N ASN A 3 -18.66 13.66 -16.13
CA ASN A 3 -18.02 12.49 -16.79
C ASN A 3 -16.56 12.25 -16.32
N ILE A 4 -15.79 13.28 -16.06
CA ILE A 4 -14.39 13.15 -15.59
C ILE A 4 -14.36 12.64 -14.17
N LEU A 5 -15.19 13.21 -13.29
CA LEU A 5 -15.32 12.76 -11.89
C LEU A 5 -15.83 11.31 -11.81
N ARG A 6 -16.85 10.98 -12.60
CA ARG A 6 -17.41 9.62 -12.68
C ARG A 6 -16.34 8.62 -13.13
N ARG A 7 -15.61 8.94 -14.20
CA ARG A 7 -14.52 8.09 -14.72
C ARG A 7 -13.40 7.91 -13.68
N GLY A 8 -12.96 9.01 -13.05
CA GLY A 8 -11.95 8.95 -11.98
C GLY A 8 -12.39 8.10 -10.79
N SER A 9 -13.68 8.22 -10.37
CA SER A 9 -14.23 7.41 -9.28
C SER A 9 -14.28 5.92 -9.63
N LEU A 10 -14.65 5.56 -10.85
CA LEU A 10 -14.64 4.18 -11.33
C LEU A 10 -13.21 3.61 -11.39
N GLU A 11 -12.25 4.37 -11.93
CA GLU A 11 -10.84 3.99 -11.96
C GLU A 11 -10.28 3.77 -10.55
N MET A 12 -10.57 4.67 -9.59
CA MET A 12 -10.13 4.54 -8.21
C MET A 12 -10.77 3.34 -7.52
N THR A 13 -12.09 3.16 -7.66
CA THR A 13 -12.79 2.01 -7.07
C THR A 13 -12.23 0.70 -7.62
N ALA A 14 -12.03 0.59 -8.93
CA ALA A 14 -11.43 -0.60 -9.55
C ALA A 14 -10.00 -0.84 -9.03
N ALA A 15 -9.16 0.18 -8.95
CA ALA A 15 -7.82 0.07 -8.41
C ALA A 15 -7.82 -0.42 -6.95
N MET A 16 -8.72 0.07 -6.10
CA MET A 16 -8.82 -0.31 -4.70
C MET A 16 -9.38 -1.74 -4.52
N LEU A 17 -10.35 -2.14 -5.33
CA LEU A 17 -10.86 -3.52 -5.34
C LEU A 17 -9.76 -4.50 -5.77
N ILE A 18 -9.03 -4.18 -6.84
CA ILE A 18 -7.87 -4.97 -7.28
C ILE A 18 -6.84 -5.05 -6.13
N SER A 19 -6.50 -3.93 -5.50
CA SER A 19 -5.56 -3.91 -4.37
C SER A 19 -5.99 -4.81 -3.21
N GLY A 20 -7.30 -4.87 -2.90
CA GLY A 20 -7.85 -5.72 -1.85
C GLY A 20 -7.64 -7.22 -2.08
N THR A 21 -7.47 -7.66 -3.32
CA THR A 21 -7.23 -9.06 -3.64
C THR A 21 -5.76 -9.48 -3.58
N ILE A 22 -4.81 -8.54 -3.42
CA ILE A 22 -3.37 -8.83 -3.42
C ILE A 22 -3.02 -9.95 -2.43
N GLY A 23 -3.52 -9.85 -1.18
CA GLY A 23 -3.23 -10.83 -0.13
C GLY A 23 -3.64 -12.26 -0.50
N TRP A 24 -4.77 -12.41 -1.17
CA TRP A 24 -5.23 -13.71 -1.66
C TRP A 24 -4.23 -14.32 -2.66
N PHE A 25 -3.84 -13.58 -3.69
CA PHE A 25 -2.88 -14.07 -4.68
C PHE A 25 -1.50 -14.37 -4.05
N VAL A 26 -1.08 -13.58 -3.06
CA VAL A 26 0.15 -13.84 -2.29
C VAL A 26 0.08 -15.20 -1.61
N LEU A 27 -0.98 -15.46 -0.84
CA LEU A 27 -1.12 -16.71 -0.08
C LEU A 27 -1.38 -17.92 -0.98
N VAL A 28 -2.26 -17.78 -1.99
CA VAL A 28 -2.60 -18.89 -2.93
C VAL A 28 -1.42 -19.25 -3.83
N SER A 29 -0.47 -18.34 -4.06
CA SER A 29 0.75 -18.68 -4.80
C SER A 29 1.55 -19.80 -4.13
N GLY A 30 1.41 -19.97 -2.81
CA GLY A 30 2.16 -20.97 -2.01
C GLY A 30 3.68 -20.77 -2.04
N GLN A 31 4.15 -19.63 -2.57
CA GLN A 31 5.58 -19.37 -2.73
C GLN A 31 6.13 -18.60 -1.53
N PRO A 32 7.44 -18.76 -1.23
CA PRO A 32 8.14 -17.92 -0.25
C PRO A 32 7.96 -16.44 -0.58
N VAL A 33 7.82 -15.60 0.45
CA VAL A 33 7.50 -14.16 0.28
C VAL A 33 8.52 -13.44 -0.64
N LEU A 34 9.80 -13.77 -0.51
CA LEU A 34 10.84 -13.16 -1.35
C LEU A 34 10.65 -13.49 -2.83
N ASP A 35 10.28 -14.75 -3.14
CA ASP A 35 9.99 -15.17 -4.51
C ASP A 35 8.73 -14.50 -5.05
N VAL A 36 7.68 -14.38 -4.22
CA VAL A 36 6.46 -13.65 -4.60
C VAL A 36 6.78 -12.21 -4.99
N VAL A 37 7.54 -11.50 -4.15
CA VAL A 37 7.90 -10.09 -4.43
C VAL A 37 8.85 -10.00 -5.61
N PHE A 38 9.80 -10.91 -5.77
CA PHE A 38 10.70 -10.97 -6.91
C PHE A 38 9.93 -11.12 -8.23
N TRP A 39 9.10 -12.15 -8.36
CA TRP A 39 8.34 -12.40 -9.59
C TRP A 39 7.30 -11.30 -9.86
N ARG A 40 6.68 -10.75 -8.82
CA ARG A 40 5.85 -9.55 -8.95
C ARG A 40 6.63 -8.39 -9.58
N CYS A 41 7.87 -8.15 -9.13
CA CYS A 41 8.74 -7.12 -9.70
C CYS A 41 9.11 -7.43 -11.15
N VAL A 42 9.45 -8.67 -11.50
CA VAL A 42 9.80 -9.07 -12.87
C VAL A 42 8.64 -8.82 -13.83
N PHE A 43 7.46 -9.36 -13.53
CA PHE A 43 6.29 -9.18 -14.41
C PHE A 43 5.77 -7.74 -14.38
N GLY A 44 5.86 -7.07 -13.23
CA GLY A 44 5.55 -5.65 -13.10
C GLY A 44 6.48 -4.77 -13.93
N ALA A 45 7.79 -5.06 -13.93
CA ALA A 45 8.77 -4.34 -14.73
C ALA A 45 8.51 -4.51 -16.22
N ALA A 46 8.24 -5.75 -16.69
CA ALA A 46 7.89 -6.00 -18.08
C ALA A 46 6.63 -5.21 -18.49
N THR A 47 5.59 -5.24 -17.68
CA THR A 47 4.32 -4.53 -17.96
C THR A 47 4.50 -3.02 -17.95
N LEU A 48 5.18 -2.47 -16.94
CA LEU A 48 5.41 -1.02 -16.83
C LEU A 48 6.40 -0.52 -17.89
N LEU A 49 7.37 -1.35 -18.30
CA LEU A 49 8.27 -1.02 -19.42
C LEU A 49 7.48 -0.87 -20.71
N LEU A 50 6.58 -1.80 -21.01
CA LEU A 50 5.67 -1.71 -22.16
C LEU A 50 4.80 -0.45 -22.07
N ILE A 51 4.17 -0.19 -20.94
CA ILE A 51 3.33 1.00 -20.72
C ILE A 51 4.16 2.30 -20.89
N CYS A 52 5.32 2.39 -20.25
CA CYS A 52 6.19 3.56 -20.38
C CYS A 52 6.69 3.76 -21.82
N GLY A 53 6.95 2.68 -22.55
CA GLY A 53 7.30 2.72 -23.97
C GLY A 53 6.16 3.27 -24.83
N LEU A 54 4.94 2.75 -24.65
CA LEU A 54 3.75 3.17 -25.40
C LEU A 54 3.37 4.64 -25.12
N PHE A 55 3.52 5.11 -23.88
CA PHE A 55 3.23 6.50 -23.51
C PHE A 55 4.42 7.46 -23.74
N GLY A 56 5.56 6.95 -24.23
CA GLY A 56 6.73 7.78 -24.50
C GLY A 56 7.43 8.33 -23.26
N PHE A 57 7.30 7.67 -22.11
CA PHE A 57 7.96 8.07 -20.85
C PHE A 57 9.44 7.60 -20.75
N LEU A 58 9.96 6.90 -21.77
CA LEU A 58 11.35 6.43 -21.82
C LEU A 58 12.29 7.41 -22.57
N ARG A 59 11.92 8.70 -22.67
CA ARG A 59 12.73 9.69 -23.39
C ARG A 59 13.96 10.10 -22.57
N PRO A 60 15.13 10.24 -23.21
CA PRO A 60 16.31 10.81 -22.56
C PRO A 60 16.02 12.21 -21.99
N GLY A 61 16.55 12.51 -20.80
CA GLY A 61 16.42 13.83 -20.18
C GLY A 61 15.22 14.00 -19.23
N LEU A 62 14.29 13.02 -19.14
CA LEU A 62 13.19 13.07 -18.17
C LEU A 62 13.64 12.85 -16.72
N LEU A 63 14.84 12.29 -16.51
CA LEU A 63 15.37 11.96 -15.19
C LEU A 63 16.71 12.65 -14.97
N SER A 64 16.81 13.47 -13.93
CA SER A 64 18.09 13.86 -13.39
C SER A 64 18.71 12.71 -12.59
N ARG A 65 20.04 12.75 -12.37
CA ARG A 65 20.73 11.78 -11.54
C ARG A 65 20.12 11.72 -10.12
N THR A 66 19.82 12.87 -9.55
CA THR A 66 19.19 12.95 -8.21
C THR A 66 17.81 12.33 -8.21
N THR A 67 16.96 12.64 -9.22
CA THR A 67 15.63 12.04 -9.37
C THR A 67 15.71 10.51 -9.48
N PHE A 68 16.65 10.00 -10.27
CA PHE A 68 16.87 8.56 -10.42
C PHE A 68 17.28 7.91 -9.10
N LEU A 69 18.25 8.48 -8.37
CA LEU A 69 18.70 7.95 -7.08
C LEU A 69 17.58 7.96 -6.03
N LEU A 70 16.77 9.02 -5.98
CA LEU A 70 15.61 9.09 -5.10
C LEU A 70 14.54 8.04 -5.48
N ALA A 71 14.31 7.82 -6.77
CA ALA A 71 13.38 6.78 -7.24
C ALA A 71 13.88 5.37 -6.86
N VAL A 72 15.19 5.09 -7.00
CA VAL A 72 15.82 3.84 -6.53
C VAL A 72 15.68 3.68 -5.02
N LEU A 73 15.97 4.72 -4.23
CA LEU A 73 15.83 4.68 -2.77
C LEU A 73 14.38 4.42 -2.35
N SER A 74 13.42 5.07 -3.01
CA SER A 74 11.99 4.79 -2.78
C SER A 74 11.63 3.36 -3.20
N GLY A 75 12.31 2.81 -4.23
CA GLY A 75 12.16 1.43 -4.66
C GLY A 75 12.60 0.43 -3.60
N VAL A 76 13.76 0.65 -2.96
CA VAL A 76 14.22 -0.17 -1.83
C VAL A 76 13.18 -0.17 -0.70
N ALA A 77 12.65 1.01 -0.35
CA ALA A 77 11.64 1.13 0.70
C ALA A 77 10.32 0.43 0.32
N ILE A 78 9.84 0.57 -0.93
CA ILE A 78 8.61 -0.06 -1.40
C ILE A 78 8.74 -1.59 -1.49
N VAL A 79 9.87 -2.09 -1.95
CA VAL A 79 10.13 -3.54 -2.02
C VAL A 79 10.21 -4.14 -0.61
N GLY A 80 10.92 -3.49 0.31
CA GLY A 80 10.95 -3.86 1.71
C GLY A 80 9.55 -3.83 2.35
N ASN A 81 8.75 -2.81 2.04
CA ASN A 81 7.34 -2.72 2.44
C ASN A 81 6.56 -3.97 2.00
N TRP A 82 6.64 -4.37 0.73
CA TRP A 82 5.92 -5.55 0.24
C TRP A 82 6.39 -6.84 0.91
N VAL A 83 7.70 -7.01 1.12
CA VAL A 83 8.24 -8.18 1.83
C VAL A 83 7.67 -8.27 3.24
N LEU A 84 7.70 -7.18 4.01
CA LEU A 84 7.18 -7.17 5.37
C LEU A 84 5.65 -7.34 5.42
N LEU A 85 4.91 -6.67 4.54
CA LEU A 85 3.45 -6.76 4.49
C LEU A 85 2.99 -8.18 4.13
N PHE A 86 3.59 -8.79 3.10
CA PHE A 86 3.22 -10.14 2.69
C PHE A 86 3.62 -11.19 3.74
N ALA A 87 4.75 -10.98 4.42
CA ALA A 87 5.13 -11.83 5.54
C ALA A 87 4.19 -11.70 6.76
N SER A 88 3.45 -10.59 6.88
CA SER A 88 2.45 -10.41 7.94
C SER A 88 1.19 -11.25 7.71
N TYR A 89 0.80 -11.50 6.45
CA TYR A 89 -0.47 -12.13 6.10
C TYR A 89 -0.60 -13.58 6.61
N SER A 90 0.47 -14.35 6.53
CA SER A 90 0.49 -15.73 7.04
C SER A 90 0.54 -15.82 8.58
N ARG A 91 0.79 -14.69 9.26
CA ARG A 91 0.94 -14.64 10.72
C ARG A 91 -0.23 -13.97 11.44
N ALA A 92 -0.81 -12.93 10.84
CA ALA A 92 -1.86 -12.14 11.46
C ALA A 92 -3.16 -12.06 10.64
N SER A 93 -3.28 -12.79 9.55
CA SER A 93 -4.30 -12.72 8.48
C SER A 93 -4.17 -11.49 7.57
N ILE A 94 -4.82 -11.57 6.39
CA ILE A 94 -4.85 -10.46 5.43
C ILE A 94 -5.61 -9.27 6.02
N ALA A 95 -6.75 -9.55 6.69
CA ALA A 95 -7.59 -8.51 7.29
C ALA A 95 -6.82 -7.70 8.33
N ILE A 96 -6.18 -8.37 9.28
CA ILE A 96 -5.43 -7.72 10.36
C ILE A 96 -4.16 -7.03 9.83
N GLY A 97 -3.37 -7.73 9.01
CA GLY A 97 -2.18 -7.14 8.39
C GLY A 97 -2.49 -5.87 7.61
N THR A 98 -3.58 -5.87 6.82
CA THR A 98 -4.02 -4.70 6.05
C THR A 98 -4.58 -3.60 6.95
N ALA A 99 -5.36 -3.94 8.00
CA ALA A 99 -5.88 -2.94 8.94
C ALA A 99 -4.74 -2.21 9.68
N VAL A 100 -3.79 -2.96 10.22
CA VAL A 100 -2.61 -2.40 10.89
C VAL A 100 -1.75 -1.58 9.92
N TYR A 101 -1.57 -2.06 8.69
CA TYR A 101 -0.86 -1.32 7.64
C TYR A 101 -1.49 0.05 7.35
N ASN A 102 -2.81 0.21 7.52
CA ASN A 102 -3.50 1.49 7.33
C ASN A 102 -3.13 2.58 8.38
N VAL A 103 -2.22 2.32 9.31
CA VAL A 103 -1.59 3.38 10.12
C VAL A 103 -0.51 4.17 9.36
N GLN A 104 -0.15 3.75 8.14
CA GLN A 104 0.85 4.43 7.28
C GLN A 104 0.66 5.96 7.13
N PRO A 105 -0.56 6.53 7.01
CA PRO A 105 -0.73 7.98 6.90
C PRO A 105 -0.26 8.72 8.16
N PHE A 106 -0.42 8.11 9.33
CA PHE A 106 0.03 8.68 10.60
C PHE A 106 1.56 8.66 10.69
N MET A 107 2.19 7.57 10.25
CA MET A 107 3.64 7.48 10.15
C MET A 107 4.21 8.51 9.17
N LEU A 108 3.53 8.74 8.03
CA LEU A 108 3.91 9.78 7.08
C LEU A 108 3.84 11.18 7.70
N VAL A 109 2.80 11.48 8.49
CA VAL A 109 2.68 12.76 9.21
C VAL A 109 3.82 12.91 10.23
N GLY A 110 4.14 11.84 10.98
CA GLY A 110 5.25 11.84 11.94
C GLY A 110 6.61 12.09 11.25
N LEU A 111 6.87 11.39 10.14
CA LEU A 111 8.10 11.58 9.36
C LEU A 111 8.16 12.98 8.72
N ALA A 112 7.05 13.51 8.23
CA ALA A 112 6.99 14.86 7.67
C ALA A 112 7.28 15.92 8.75
N ALA A 113 6.77 15.72 9.97
CA ALA A 113 7.11 16.61 11.11
C ALA A 113 8.60 16.53 11.45
N LEU A 114 9.18 15.32 11.48
CA LEU A 114 10.58 15.11 11.85
C LEU A 114 11.56 15.63 10.76
N PHE A 115 11.31 15.34 9.49
CA PHE A 115 12.26 15.62 8.39
C PHE A 115 11.97 16.89 7.61
N LEU A 116 10.71 17.39 7.64
CA LEU A 116 10.28 18.58 6.93
C LEU A 116 9.93 19.73 7.88
N GLY A 117 9.97 19.50 9.21
CA GLY A 117 9.61 20.52 10.21
C GLY A 117 8.12 20.88 10.20
N GLU A 118 7.26 20.02 9.65
CA GLU A 118 5.81 20.26 9.61
C GLU A 118 5.23 20.19 11.04
N LYS A 119 4.42 21.19 11.42
CA LYS A 119 3.74 21.21 12.72
C LYS A 119 2.59 20.20 12.74
N ILE A 120 2.57 19.34 13.75
CA ILE A 120 1.45 18.44 13.98
C ILE A 120 0.37 19.23 14.74
N SER A 121 -0.82 19.39 14.15
CA SER A 121 -1.94 20.02 14.83
C SER A 121 -2.52 19.08 15.90
N VAL A 122 -3.16 19.67 16.94
CA VAL A 122 -3.85 18.90 17.99
C VAL A 122 -4.87 17.93 17.40
N GLN A 123 -5.56 18.33 16.34
CA GLN A 123 -6.48 17.49 15.60
C GLN A 123 -5.79 16.26 14.98
N LYS A 124 -4.63 16.42 14.32
CA LYS A 124 -3.86 15.28 13.80
C LYS A 124 -3.43 14.35 14.94
N LEU A 125 -3.10 14.93 16.09
CA LEU A 125 -2.72 14.15 17.28
C LEU A 125 -3.92 13.36 17.85
N SER A 126 -5.13 13.91 17.85
CA SER A 126 -6.33 13.17 18.29
C SER A 126 -6.65 11.98 17.38
N TRP A 127 -6.54 12.14 16.06
CA TRP A 127 -6.68 11.03 15.11
C TRP A 127 -5.59 9.96 15.29
N LEU A 128 -4.35 10.40 15.55
CA LEU A 128 -3.25 9.48 15.87
C LEU A 128 -3.53 8.68 17.14
N GLY A 129 -4.05 9.34 18.19
CA GLY A 129 -4.47 8.69 19.44
C GLY A 129 -5.56 7.63 19.21
N LEU A 130 -6.59 7.95 18.40
CA LEU A 130 -7.66 7.00 18.05
C LEU A 130 -7.11 5.79 17.28
N ALA A 131 -6.21 5.99 16.30
CA ALA A 131 -5.58 4.90 15.57
C ALA A 131 -4.71 4.01 16.49
N PHE A 132 -3.99 4.62 17.44
CA PHE A 132 -3.19 3.90 18.43
C PHE A 132 -4.07 3.04 19.35
N LEU A 133 -5.18 3.58 19.87
CA LEU A 133 -6.15 2.81 20.67
C LEU A 133 -6.75 1.65 19.86
N GLY A 134 -7.09 1.88 18.59
CA GLY A 134 -7.56 0.83 17.69
C GLY A 134 -6.51 -0.27 17.50
N MET A 135 -5.25 0.09 17.35
CA MET A 135 -4.15 -0.89 17.26
C MET A 135 -3.99 -1.68 18.57
N LEU A 136 -4.08 -1.03 19.74
CA LEU A 136 -4.05 -1.73 21.02
C LEU A 136 -5.20 -2.75 21.16
N ALA A 137 -6.40 -2.40 20.68
CA ALA A 137 -7.53 -3.33 20.66
C ALA A 137 -7.26 -4.56 19.79
N ILE A 138 -6.65 -4.39 18.60
CA ILE A 138 -6.24 -5.51 17.74
C ILE A 138 -5.18 -6.37 18.44
N VAL A 139 -4.16 -5.75 19.03
CA VAL A 139 -3.07 -6.46 19.71
C VAL A 139 -3.58 -7.28 20.91
N SER A 140 -4.52 -6.72 21.68
CA SER A 140 -5.07 -7.40 22.86
C SER A 140 -5.94 -8.63 22.51
N ALA A 141 -6.46 -8.70 21.30
CA ALA A 141 -7.32 -9.79 20.83
C ALA A 141 -6.57 -11.02 20.30
N HIS A 142 -5.28 -11.15 20.55
CA HIS A 142 -4.42 -12.17 19.95
C HIS A 142 -4.72 -13.61 20.34
N GLY A 143 -5.54 -13.87 21.35
CA GLY A 143 -5.89 -15.24 21.79
C GLY A 143 -7.06 -15.89 21.05
N GLU A 144 -7.82 -15.15 20.24
CA GLU A 144 -9.10 -15.62 19.68
C GLU A 144 -8.98 -16.44 18.37
N GLN A 145 -7.83 -16.45 17.70
CA GLN A 145 -7.68 -17.02 16.35
C GLN A 145 -6.81 -18.29 16.26
N GLY A 146 -6.40 -18.88 17.38
CA GLY A 146 -5.63 -20.14 17.36
C GLY A 146 -4.19 -20.06 16.81
N VAL A 147 -3.76 -18.89 16.36
CA VAL A 147 -2.37 -18.61 15.98
C VAL A 147 -1.59 -18.32 17.26
N GLY A 148 -0.46 -19.00 17.50
CA GLY A 148 0.37 -18.78 18.69
C GLY A 148 0.68 -17.29 18.87
N GLY A 149 0.53 -16.77 20.09
CA GLY A 149 0.59 -15.32 20.39
C GLY A 149 1.82 -14.62 19.81
N ASP A 150 2.99 -15.26 19.85
CA ASP A 150 4.24 -14.71 19.32
C ASP A 150 4.22 -14.51 17.80
N GLN A 151 3.60 -15.44 17.04
CA GLN A 151 3.49 -15.32 15.59
C GLN A 151 2.53 -14.21 15.20
N TYR A 152 1.43 -14.04 15.92
CA TYR A 152 0.47 -12.97 15.71
C TYR A 152 1.10 -11.59 15.95
N LEU A 153 1.81 -11.42 17.08
CA LEU A 153 2.52 -10.17 17.40
C LEU A 153 3.61 -9.86 16.37
N LEU A 154 4.34 -10.88 15.90
CA LEU A 154 5.31 -10.72 14.82
C LEU A 154 4.61 -10.26 13.54
N GLY A 155 3.45 -10.82 13.19
CA GLY A 155 2.64 -10.39 12.05
C GLY A 155 2.27 -8.90 12.13
N ILE A 156 1.83 -8.43 13.31
CA ILE A 156 1.53 -7.02 13.55
C ILE A 156 2.78 -6.15 13.42
N ALA A 157 3.91 -6.57 14.01
CA ALA A 157 5.17 -5.83 13.92
C ALA A 157 5.66 -5.71 12.46
N LEU A 158 5.51 -6.77 11.66
CA LEU A 158 5.83 -6.76 10.23
C LEU A 158 4.92 -5.79 9.46
N ALA A 159 3.61 -5.77 9.74
CA ALA A 159 2.68 -4.84 9.12
C ALA A 159 2.99 -3.37 9.48
N LEU A 160 3.38 -3.09 10.74
CA LEU A 160 3.84 -1.77 11.16
C LEU A 160 5.15 -1.37 10.47
N GLY A 161 6.11 -2.27 10.38
CA GLY A 161 7.36 -2.05 9.63
C GLY A 161 7.09 -1.75 8.16
N ALA A 162 6.14 -2.48 7.55
CA ALA A 162 5.70 -2.22 6.19
C ALA A 162 5.09 -0.82 6.04
N ALA A 163 4.21 -0.41 6.96
CA ALA A 163 3.61 0.92 6.99
C ALA A 163 4.66 2.03 7.10
N LEU A 164 5.69 1.83 7.93
CA LEU A 164 6.81 2.77 8.07
C LEU A 164 7.61 2.90 6.77
N LEU A 165 7.98 1.79 6.14
CA LEU A 165 8.72 1.80 4.86
C LEU A 165 7.91 2.45 3.75
N TYR A 166 6.59 2.22 3.70
CA TYR A 166 5.71 2.92 2.77
C TYR A 166 5.71 4.44 3.04
N ALA A 167 5.63 4.86 4.30
CA ALA A 167 5.66 6.27 4.66
C ALA A 167 6.99 6.94 4.23
N PHE A 168 8.13 6.26 4.38
CA PHE A 168 9.42 6.72 3.85
C PHE A 168 9.40 6.83 2.33
N ALA A 169 8.91 5.81 1.62
CA ALA A 169 8.78 5.86 0.17
C ALA A 169 7.90 7.02 -0.28
N ALA A 170 6.74 7.20 0.35
CA ALA A 170 5.82 8.30 0.06
C ALA A 170 6.46 9.68 0.31
N LEU A 171 7.25 9.84 1.37
CA LEU A 171 8.00 11.07 1.65
C LEU A 171 9.02 11.39 0.56
N ILE A 172 9.73 10.37 0.05
CA ILE A 172 10.68 10.51 -1.06
C ILE A 172 9.95 10.88 -2.34
N ILE A 173 8.84 10.17 -2.66
CA ILE A 173 8.04 10.40 -3.87
C ILE A 173 7.49 11.82 -3.92
N LYS A 174 7.13 12.42 -2.78
CA LYS A 174 6.74 13.84 -2.71
C LYS A 174 7.81 14.79 -3.27
N ARG A 175 9.08 14.41 -3.29
CA ARG A 175 10.19 15.21 -3.86
C ARG A 175 10.40 14.95 -5.35
N LEU A 176 9.72 13.97 -5.94
CA LEU A 176 9.84 13.57 -7.34
C LEU A 176 8.78 14.24 -8.24
N THR A 177 8.39 15.48 -7.88
CA THR A 177 7.42 16.26 -8.65
C THR A 177 7.91 16.47 -10.08
N GLY A 178 6.99 16.38 -11.06
CA GLY A 178 7.31 16.52 -12.48
C GLY A 178 7.80 15.25 -13.18
N THR A 179 8.12 14.18 -12.43
CA THR A 179 8.45 12.88 -13.02
C THR A 179 7.18 12.05 -13.23
N PRO A 180 6.98 11.42 -14.41
CA PRO A 180 5.83 10.56 -14.64
C PRO A 180 5.74 9.44 -13.60
N PRO A 181 4.60 9.27 -12.91
CA PRO A 181 4.46 8.25 -11.85
C PRO A 181 4.73 6.82 -12.33
N HIS A 182 4.36 6.50 -13.57
CA HIS A 182 4.62 5.19 -14.19
C HIS A 182 6.12 4.91 -14.31
N LEU A 183 6.93 5.94 -14.61
CA LEU A 183 8.39 5.83 -14.70
C LEU A 183 9.00 5.63 -13.31
N ILE A 184 8.48 6.30 -12.28
CA ILE A 184 8.90 6.08 -10.89
C ILE A 184 8.59 4.63 -10.50
N ALA A 185 7.37 4.14 -10.77
CA ALA A 185 6.98 2.77 -10.49
C ALA A 185 7.86 1.75 -11.24
N LEU A 186 8.19 2.01 -12.52
CA LEU A 186 9.12 1.17 -13.29
C LEU A 186 10.50 1.08 -12.61
N ILE A 187 11.08 2.20 -12.20
CA ILE A 187 12.37 2.22 -11.50
C ILE A 187 12.29 1.44 -10.19
N GLN A 188 11.20 1.59 -9.43
CA GLN A 188 10.98 0.88 -8.16
C GLN A 188 10.95 -0.64 -8.36
N VAL A 189 10.18 -1.14 -9.35
CA VAL A 189 10.13 -2.59 -9.59
C VAL A 189 11.43 -3.13 -10.20
N CYS A 190 12.11 -2.37 -11.06
CA CYS A 190 13.46 -2.73 -11.54
C CYS A 190 14.46 -2.81 -10.37
N THR A 191 14.38 -1.87 -9.43
CA THR A 191 15.18 -1.94 -8.18
C THR A 191 14.85 -3.21 -7.41
N GLY A 192 13.58 -3.60 -7.33
CA GLY A 192 13.15 -4.84 -6.69
C GLY A 192 13.71 -6.09 -7.37
N VAL A 193 13.72 -6.13 -8.71
CA VAL A 193 14.33 -7.24 -9.45
C VAL A 193 15.81 -7.36 -9.09
N LEU A 194 16.57 -6.26 -9.15
CA LEU A 194 18.00 -6.28 -8.85
C LEU A 194 18.30 -6.63 -7.39
N LEU A 195 17.50 -6.11 -6.47
CA LEU A 195 17.68 -6.33 -5.03
C LEU A 195 17.38 -7.77 -4.64
N LEU A 196 16.34 -8.37 -5.20
CA LEU A 196 15.85 -9.69 -4.80
C LEU A 196 16.39 -10.85 -5.65
N ALA A 197 16.95 -10.59 -6.82
CA ALA A 197 17.49 -11.63 -7.70
C ALA A 197 18.52 -12.57 -7.01
N PRO A 198 19.42 -12.09 -6.12
CA PRO A 198 20.34 -12.99 -5.41
C PRO A 198 19.65 -13.91 -4.39
N TRP A 199 18.45 -13.54 -3.93
CA TRP A 199 17.69 -14.25 -2.90
C TRP A 199 16.55 -15.08 -3.48
N ALA A 200 16.28 -14.95 -4.78
CA ALA A 200 15.25 -15.72 -5.46
C ALA A 200 15.68 -17.20 -5.55
N ASN A 201 14.71 -18.10 -5.32
CA ASN A 201 14.99 -19.53 -5.34
C ASN A 201 15.02 -20.07 -6.78
N TRP A 202 16.16 -19.92 -7.44
CA TRP A 202 16.36 -20.39 -8.81
C TRP A 202 16.35 -21.91 -8.95
N SER A 203 16.61 -22.63 -7.86
CA SER A 203 16.66 -24.11 -7.86
C SER A 203 15.28 -24.75 -7.72
N ALA A 204 14.29 -24.00 -7.22
CA ALA A 204 12.91 -24.47 -7.01
C ALA A 204 11.91 -23.45 -7.55
N LEU A 205 11.80 -23.39 -8.88
CA LEU A 205 10.77 -22.56 -9.54
C LEU A 205 9.36 -23.05 -9.19
N PRO A 206 8.34 -22.18 -9.25
CA PRO A 206 6.96 -22.56 -9.00
C PRO A 206 6.55 -23.74 -9.89
N GLN A 207 6.03 -24.82 -9.28
CA GLN A 207 5.73 -26.07 -10.00
C GLN A 207 4.28 -26.15 -10.49
N THR A 208 3.40 -25.28 -10.00
CA THR A 208 1.97 -25.33 -10.31
C THR A 208 1.55 -24.16 -11.20
N SER A 209 0.57 -24.42 -12.08
CA SER A 209 -0.05 -23.37 -12.89
C SER A 209 -0.70 -22.29 -12.03
N THR A 210 -1.28 -22.67 -10.88
CA THR A 210 -1.87 -21.73 -9.93
C THR A 210 -0.84 -20.75 -9.36
N ALA A 211 0.36 -21.23 -9.01
CA ALA A 211 1.42 -20.36 -8.53
C ALA A 211 1.83 -19.36 -9.62
N TRP A 212 2.09 -19.81 -10.84
CA TRP A 212 2.45 -18.93 -11.96
C TRP A 212 1.34 -17.94 -12.30
N ALA A 213 0.07 -18.40 -12.35
CA ALA A 213 -1.06 -17.52 -12.58
C ALA A 213 -1.17 -16.43 -11.51
N SER A 214 -0.95 -16.79 -10.24
CA SER A 214 -0.95 -15.82 -9.12
C SER A 214 0.18 -14.79 -9.26
N LEU A 215 1.40 -15.22 -9.54
CA LEU A 215 2.56 -14.34 -9.71
C LEU A 215 2.43 -13.42 -10.93
N LEU A 216 1.96 -13.94 -12.06
CA LEU A 216 1.65 -13.15 -13.26
C LEU A 216 0.58 -12.10 -12.96
N THR A 217 -0.50 -12.49 -12.26
CA THR A 217 -1.57 -11.58 -11.88
C THR A 217 -1.05 -10.48 -10.95
N LEU A 218 -0.21 -10.81 -9.97
CA LEU A 218 0.43 -9.82 -9.09
C LEU A 218 1.29 -8.81 -9.86
N GLY A 219 2.05 -9.26 -10.85
CA GLY A 219 2.89 -8.36 -11.66
C GLY A 219 2.09 -7.56 -12.68
N ILE A 220 1.24 -8.20 -13.47
CA ILE A 220 0.52 -7.56 -14.58
C ILE A 220 -0.65 -6.73 -14.06
N VAL A 221 -1.54 -7.36 -13.27
CA VAL A 221 -2.78 -6.69 -12.83
C VAL A 221 -2.53 -5.78 -11.64
N HIS A 222 -1.91 -6.30 -10.55
CA HIS A 222 -1.75 -5.54 -9.31
C HIS A 222 -0.55 -4.56 -9.33
N THR A 223 0.33 -4.65 -10.31
CA THR A 223 1.43 -3.69 -10.47
C THR A 223 1.27 -2.88 -11.75
N GLY A 224 0.98 -3.50 -12.89
CA GLY A 224 0.79 -2.81 -14.16
C GLY A 224 -0.55 -2.06 -14.21
N VAL A 225 -1.66 -2.80 -14.36
CA VAL A 225 -3.00 -2.23 -14.60
C VAL A 225 -3.46 -1.37 -13.43
N MET A 226 -3.30 -1.85 -12.19
CA MET A 226 -3.73 -1.13 -11.00
C MET A 226 -3.06 0.25 -10.88
N TYR A 227 -1.75 0.36 -11.14
CA TYR A 227 -1.07 1.66 -11.10
C TYR A 227 -1.56 2.63 -12.18
N VAL A 228 -1.89 2.14 -13.39
CA VAL A 228 -2.47 2.98 -14.45
C VAL A 228 -3.82 3.54 -14.01
N LEU A 229 -4.69 2.69 -13.45
CA LEU A 229 -6.00 3.11 -12.93
C LEU A 229 -5.85 4.08 -11.76
N LEU A 230 -4.99 3.75 -10.79
CA LEU A 230 -4.75 4.57 -9.60
C LEU A 230 -4.26 5.97 -9.96
N TYR A 231 -3.23 6.07 -10.80
CA TYR A 231 -2.67 7.36 -11.19
C TYR A 231 -3.62 8.14 -12.11
N GLY A 232 -4.34 7.45 -12.99
CA GLY A 232 -5.41 8.06 -13.79
C GLY A 232 -6.51 8.65 -12.91
N ALA A 233 -6.90 7.96 -11.85
CA ALA A 233 -7.89 8.43 -10.89
C ALA A 233 -7.40 9.66 -10.10
N ILE A 234 -6.18 9.60 -9.56
CA ILE A 234 -5.58 10.70 -8.77
C ILE A 234 -5.53 12.01 -9.57
N GLN A 235 -5.26 11.92 -10.87
CA GLN A 235 -5.21 13.10 -11.75
C GLN A 235 -6.60 13.71 -12.03
N LYS A 236 -7.68 12.93 -11.88
CA LYS A 236 -9.06 13.35 -12.19
C LYS A 236 -9.86 13.74 -10.95
N LEU A 237 -9.48 13.20 -9.79
CA LEU A 237 -10.27 13.34 -8.57
C LEU A 237 -9.71 14.41 -7.63
N PRO A 238 -10.58 15.15 -6.92
CA PRO A 238 -10.17 15.95 -5.77
C PRO A 238 -9.56 15.07 -4.69
N THR A 239 -8.57 15.59 -3.96
CA THR A 239 -7.83 14.87 -2.90
C THR A 239 -8.76 14.23 -1.85
N ALA A 240 -9.83 14.94 -1.46
CA ALA A 240 -10.81 14.43 -0.49
C ALA A 240 -11.53 13.17 -1.00
N LEU A 241 -11.93 13.15 -2.28
CA LEU A 241 -12.62 11.99 -2.86
C LEU A 241 -11.65 10.84 -3.10
N THR A 242 -10.41 11.12 -3.54
CA THR A 242 -9.33 10.13 -3.65
C THR A 242 -9.09 9.45 -2.30
N GLY A 243 -8.97 10.23 -1.22
CA GLY A 243 -8.81 9.70 0.14
C GLY A 243 -10.00 8.86 0.59
N ALA A 244 -11.25 9.32 0.35
CA ALA A 244 -12.44 8.56 0.73
C ALA A 244 -12.51 7.21 0.01
N LEU A 245 -12.26 7.17 -1.30
CA LEU A 245 -12.32 5.95 -2.09
C LEU A 245 -11.16 4.99 -1.76
N SER A 246 -10.03 5.46 -1.23
CA SER A 246 -8.91 4.59 -0.84
C SER A 246 -9.28 3.60 0.29
N PHE A 247 -10.31 3.90 1.10
CA PHE A 247 -10.79 2.98 2.14
C PHE A 247 -11.53 1.74 1.60
N ILE A 248 -11.85 1.71 0.31
CA ILE A 248 -12.35 0.49 -0.35
C ILE A 248 -11.31 -0.64 -0.26
N TYR A 249 -10.01 -0.33 -0.34
CA TYR A 249 -8.93 -1.31 -0.28
C TYR A 249 -8.95 -2.18 1.00
N PRO A 250 -8.90 -1.63 2.23
CA PRO A 250 -8.92 -2.47 3.44
C PRO A 250 -10.26 -3.19 3.62
N ILE A 251 -11.38 -2.60 3.19
CA ILE A 251 -12.68 -3.27 3.23
C ILE A 251 -12.68 -4.48 2.29
N ALA A 252 -12.19 -4.31 1.06
CA ALA A 252 -12.07 -5.41 0.10
C ALA A 252 -11.12 -6.51 0.62
N ALA A 253 -10.00 -6.13 1.25
CA ALA A 253 -9.06 -7.09 1.84
C ALA A 253 -9.70 -7.93 2.96
N ILE A 254 -10.49 -7.32 3.84
CA ILE A 254 -11.24 -8.01 4.91
C ILE A 254 -12.26 -8.99 4.30
N LEU A 255 -13.00 -8.55 3.29
CA LEU A 255 -13.97 -9.41 2.60
C LEU A 255 -13.31 -10.61 1.92
N VAL A 256 -12.18 -10.38 1.26
CA VAL A 256 -11.40 -11.44 0.61
C VAL A 256 -10.88 -12.43 1.66
N ASP A 257 -10.36 -11.96 2.78
CA ASP A 257 -9.85 -12.81 3.86
C ASP A 257 -10.96 -13.71 4.44
N TRP A 258 -12.14 -13.13 4.66
CA TRP A 258 -13.30 -13.88 5.13
C TRP A 258 -13.80 -14.89 4.10
N LEU A 259 -13.97 -14.50 2.85
CA LEU A 259 -14.54 -15.35 1.80
C LEU A 259 -13.59 -16.47 1.35
N ALA A 260 -12.28 -16.18 1.26
CA ALA A 260 -11.30 -17.12 0.75
C ALA A 260 -10.70 -18.05 1.82
N PHE A 261 -10.55 -17.55 3.05
CA PHE A 261 -9.88 -18.31 4.13
C PHE A 261 -10.79 -18.56 5.34
N GLY A 262 -12.02 -18.01 5.34
CA GLY A 262 -12.96 -18.20 6.45
C GLY A 262 -12.56 -17.50 7.75
N HIS A 263 -11.54 -16.63 7.72
CA HIS A 263 -11.09 -15.90 8.90
C HIS A 263 -12.17 -14.92 9.35
N ARG A 264 -12.57 -15.02 10.63
CA ARG A 264 -13.57 -14.13 11.24
C ARG A 264 -12.87 -13.24 12.26
N LEU A 265 -13.13 -11.96 12.17
CA LEU A 265 -12.65 -11.00 13.16
C LEU A 265 -13.50 -11.11 14.43
N GLY A 266 -12.86 -11.17 15.59
CA GLY A 266 -13.51 -11.01 16.89
C GLY A 266 -14.00 -9.58 17.09
N LEU A 267 -14.91 -9.38 18.06
CA LEU A 267 -15.52 -8.08 18.33
C LEU A 267 -14.45 -6.99 18.60
N LEU A 268 -13.45 -7.30 19.40
CA LEU A 268 -12.38 -6.35 19.74
C LEU A 268 -11.52 -5.99 18.53
N GLN A 269 -11.27 -6.96 17.62
CA GLN A 269 -10.59 -6.71 16.35
C GLN A 269 -11.42 -5.81 15.42
N TRP A 270 -12.75 -6.03 15.32
CA TRP A 270 -13.64 -5.15 14.58
C TRP A 270 -13.62 -3.71 15.10
N ILE A 271 -13.66 -3.53 16.42
CA ILE A 271 -13.56 -2.20 17.06
C ILE A 271 -12.21 -1.56 16.69
N GLY A 272 -11.11 -2.31 16.76
CA GLY A 272 -9.79 -1.82 16.41
C GLY A 272 -9.66 -1.42 14.94
N VAL A 273 -10.16 -2.27 14.02
CA VAL A 273 -10.19 -1.99 12.58
C VAL A 273 -11.01 -0.73 12.29
N ALA A 274 -12.22 -0.64 12.86
CA ALA A 274 -13.08 0.52 12.68
C ALA A 274 -12.43 1.81 13.20
N ALA A 275 -11.77 1.77 14.36
CA ALA A 275 -11.07 2.91 14.94
C ALA A 275 -9.89 3.37 14.05
N ILE A 276 -9.07 2.45 13.53
CA ILE A 276 -7.96 2.79 12.62
C ILE A 276 -8.49 3.40 11.31
N LEU A 277 -9.51 2.80 10.70
CA LEU A 277 -10.08 3.28 9.44
C LEU A 277 -10.76 4.64 9.61
N LEU A 278 -11.51 4.82 10.71
CA LEU A 278 -12.14 6.11 11.05
C LEU A 278 -11.09 7.19 11.28
N ALA A 279 -10.03 6.88 12.02
CA ALA A 279 -8.95 7.81 12.28
C ALA A 279 -8.22 8.22 10.99
N ALA A 280 -7.92 7.26 10.13
CA ALA A 280 -7.29 7.53 8.84
C ALA A 280 -8.20 8.36 7.93
N ALA A 281 -9.51 8.05 7.87
CA ALA A 281 -10.49 8.84 7.13
C ALA A 281 -10.61 10.26 7.68
N GLY A 282 -10.76 10.43 9.00
CA GLY A 282 -10.84 11.73 9.66
C GLY A 282 -9.62 12.61 9.41
N MET A 283 -8.43 12.02 9.47
CA MET A 283 -7.19 12.73 9.17
C MET A 283 -7.08 13.14 7.69
N GLN A 284 -7.41 12.26 6.75
CA GLN A 284 -7.35 12.57 5.32
C GLN A 284 -8.40 13.58 4.87
N GLN A 285 -9.62 13.50 5.42
CA GLN A 285 -10.72 14.42 5.14
C GLN A 285 -10.60 15.74 5.88
N GLY A 286 -9.65 15.86 6.82
CA GLY A 286 -9.49 17.07 7.63
C GLY A 286 -10.65 17.34 8.59
N TRP A 287 -11.37 16.28 9.03
CA TRP A 287 -12.50 16.44 9.96
C TRP A 287 -12.04 17.10 11.26
N GLY A 288 -12.81 18.13 11.71
CA GLY A 288 -12.51 18.92 12.91
C GLY A 288 -11.48 20.03 12.67
N SER A 289 -10.95 20.22 11.45
CA SER A 289 -10.17 21.42 11.15
C SER A 289 -11.12 22.62 11.13
N ALA A 290 -10.92 23.57 12.06
CA ALA A 290 -11.60 24.85 12.00
C ALA A 290 -11.26 25.48 10.64
N THR A 291 -12.24 25.58 9.75
CA THR A 291 -12.13 26.29 8.48
C THR A 291 -11.78 27.76 8.84
N ARG A 292 -10.52 28.15 8.75
CA ARG A 292 -10.17 29.55 8.72
C ARG A 292 -10.84 30.13 7.46
N LYS A 293 -12.06 30.67 7.62
CA LYS A 293 -12.62 31.57 6.65
C LYS A 293 -11.63 32.71 6.54
N THR A 294 -10.84 32.75 5.46
CA THR A 294 -10.17 33.95 5.01
C THR A 294 -11.27 34.94 4.67
N VAL A 295 -11.58 35.82 5.62
CA VAL A 295 -12.33 37.04 5.34
C VAL A 295 -11.37 37.88 4.50
N THR A 296 -11.54 37.86 3.19
CA THR A 296 -11.01 38.86 2.29
C THR A 296 -11.82 40.11 2.53
N SER A 297 -11.26 41.07 3.27
CA SER A 297 -11.66 42.47 3.29
C SER A 297 -10.96 43.22 2.16
#